data_1cc52bdae236909c94f8556b94d779cb
#
_entry.id   1cc52bdae236909c94f8556b94d779cb
#
_cell.length_a   1.000
_cell.length_b   1.000
_cell.length_c   1.000
_cell.angle_alpha   90.00
_cell.angle_beta   90.00
_cell.angle_gamma   90.00
#
_symmetry.space_group_name_H-M   'P 1'
#
loop_
_entity.id
_entity.type
_entity.pdbx_description
1 polymer ?
#
loop_
_entity_poly.entity_id
_entity_poly.type
_entity_poly.pdbx_seq_one_letter_code
_entity_poly.pdbx_strand_id
1 'polypeptide(L)'
;MIESEEQQDEENEINSLSDGIFLNTRVDFLKNVQKLENSSEKNIIIKDPRLFFGDSSCYDYSYTLRYFLECINSEKNDRKIIFICENLGDFPEKLTVKNPYVSTIYIDYPEEDERETYIKDFLKFFYHREKNGQESSFIKEDFNIFLKITGKRKLKEIANIFNKSVRTKTIYDPSKSIKEIVNDYDFGEKKSPWVNLKNSTIKRLETKLKKRVKGQDEAIEFVKKVVYRAKLNLNGVTQPYSTKPTGVMFFTGPSGVGKTELAKALTECIFGDESAFKRFDMSEYKSPESINKLIGSDPGYVGYDEGGQLTNWIMSNPYSVILFDEIDKANVKIWDTFLQILEDGRLTDNKGNTGYFTESIIIFTSNIGNAEFDEEAEKNPKKHYLDALNRYFEKEVGRVEILNRFGNNKVVFNHISEDVFEEIIENKLKMVIENIKKRIKNLELEIENMEEMKRFFLKKLHDSKKFGARLVNTLIETYFINEFSIFFTEKDNKENEIIAFIKDEKVEFRC
;
A
#
# COMPACT_ATOMS: atom_id res chain seq x y z
N MET A 1 -9.51 29.66 30.37
CA MET A 1 -9.59 31.14 30.30
C MET A 1 -8.61 31.70 29.24
N ILE A 2 -7.51 31.04 28.94
CA ILE A 2 -6.59 31.46 27.86
C ILE A 2 -7.05 30.97 26.45
N GLU A 3 -7.72 29.82 26.35
CA GLU A 3 -8.26 29.31 25.09
C GLU A 3 -9.47 30.08 24.56
N SER A 4 -10.16 30.85 25.38
CA SER A 4 -11.30 31.66 24.93
C SER A 4 -10.88 33.04 24.41
N GLU A 5 -9.71 33.56 24.80
CA GLU A 5 -9.19 34.83 24.32
C GLU A 5 -8.49 34.70 22.97
N GLU A 6 -7.71 33.62 22.75
CA GLU A 6 -7.08 33.38 21.44
C GLU A 6 -8.10 33.07 20.33
N GLN A 7 -9.19 32.34 20.62
CA GLN A 7 -10.26 32.13 19.65
C GLN A 7 -11.06 33.41 19.36
N GLN A 8 -11.23 34.30 20.33
CA GLN A 8 -11.86 35.59 20.12
C GLN A 8 -10.96 36.58 19.35
N ASP A 9 -9.66 36.50 19.53
CA ASP A 9 -8.72 37.34 18.77
C ASP A 9 -8.59 36.88 17.31
N GLU A 10 -8.56 35.56 17.00
CA GLU A 10 -8.62 35.07 15.63
C GLU A 10 -9.97 35.38 14.95
N GLU A 11 -11.11 35.30 15.64
CA GLU A 11 -12.40 35.74 15.12
C GLU A 11 -12.45 37.25 14.88
N ASN A 12 -11.81 38.04 15.72
CA ASN A 12 -11.75 39.49 15.56
C ASN A 12 -10.78 39.94 14.44
N GLU A 13 -9.65 39.26 14.23
CA GLU A 13 -8.76 39.53 13.08
C GLU A 13 -9.41 39.14 11.75
N ILE A 14 -10.16 38.04 11.70
CA ILE A 14 -10.90 37.61 10.51
C ILE A 14 -12.03 38.60 10.21
N ASN A 15 -12.67 39.15 11.22
CA ASN A 15 -13.75 40.16 11.06
C ASN A 15 -13.23 41.56 10.65
N SER A 16 -11.93 41.84 10.83
CA SER A 16 -11.33 43.11 10.38
C SER A 16 -10.92 43.14 8.92
N LEU A 17 -10.97 42.03 8.20
CA LEU A 17 -10.47 41.88 6.83
C LEU A 17 -11.54 41.85 5.75
N SER A 18 -12.85 41.95 6.06
CA SER A 18 -13.84 41.98 5.00
C SER A 18 -15.24 42.41 5.46
N ASP A 19 -15.86 43.32 4.72
CA ASP A 19 -17.31 43.51 4.67
C ASP A 19 -18.02 42.28 4.06
N GLY A 20 -17.68 41.03 4.49
CA GLY A 20 -18.19 39.78 3.95
C GLY A 20 -19.06 39.00 4.94
N ILE A 21 -20.15 38.42 4.45
CA ILE A 21 -21.01 37.53 5.25
C ILE A 21 -20.44 36.09 5.17
N PHE A 22 -20.06 35.51 6.33
CA PHE A 22 -19.67 34.12 6.45
C PHE A 22 -20.87 33.26 6.77
N LEU A 23 -21.16 32.27 5.91
CA LEU A 23 -22.28 31.36 6.05
C LEU A 23 -21.76 29.97 6.41
N ASN A 24 -22.01 29.55 7.64
CA ASN A 24 -21.47 28.29 8.18
C ASN A 24 -22.44 27.10 8.08
N THR A 25 -23.73 27.34 7.85
CA THR A 25 -24.72 26.29 7.75
C THR A 25 -25.70 26.52 6.62
N ARG A 26 -26.31 25.42 6.11
CA ARG A 26 -27.32 25.46 5.07
C ARG A 26 -28.58 26.25 5.45
N VAL A 27 -29.01 26.16 6.70
CA VAL A 27 -30.17 26.88 7.21
C VAL A 27 -29.92 28.38 7.24
N ASP A 28 -28.70 28.78 7.60
CA ASP A 28 -28.31 30.18 7.61
C ASP A 28 -28.19 30.72 6.18
N PHE A 29 -27.74 29.88 5.24
CA PHE A 29 -27.67 30.26 3.84
C PHE A 29 -29.04 30.63 3.27
N LEU A 30 -30.04 29.74 3.34
CA LEU A 30 -31.38 30.01 2.81
C LEU A 30 -32.06 31.23 3.46
N LYS A 31 -31.85 31.45 4.75
CA LYS A 31 -32.32 32.64 5.48
C LYS A 31 -31.57 33.90 5.08
N ASN A 32 -30.28 33.79 4.83
CA ASN A 32 -29.42 34.94 4.55
C ASN A 32 -29.36 35.29 3.06
N VAL A 33 -29.62 34.34 2.16
CA VAL A 33 -29.75 34.61 0.73
C VAL A 33 -30.87 35.62 0.48
N GLN A 34 -32.03 35.49 1.15
CA GLN A 34 -33.11 36.50 1.09
C GLN A 34 -32.67 37.88 1.64
N LYS A 35 -31.75 37.90 2.63
CA LYS A 35 -31.16 39.17 3.12
C LYS A 35 -30.12 39.71 2.17
N LEU A 36 -29.36 38.83 1.49
CA LEU A 36 -28.35 39.22 0.49
C LEU A 36 -28.95 39.85 -0.77
N GLU A 37 -30.19 39.45 -1.17
CA GLU A 37 -30.90 40.08 -2.27
C GLU A 37 -31.14 41.59 -2.02
N ASN A 38 -31.23 41.98 -0.74
CA ASN A 38 -31.46 43.35 -0.32
C ASN A 38 -30.19 44.08 0.16
N SER A 39 -29.02 43.44 0.13
CA SER A 39 -27.77 44.06 0.60
C SER A 39 -26.99 44.76 -0.52
N SER A 40 -26.21 45.77 -0.15
CA SER A 40 -25.30 46.49 -1.07
C SER A 40 -23.98 45.74 -1.33
N GLU A 41 -23.79 44.56 -0.74
CA GLU A 41 -22.56 43.77 -0.85
C GLU A 41 -22.40 43.09 -2.19
N LYS A 42 -21.21 43.18 -2.78
CA LYS A 42 -20.96 42.78 -4.16
C LYS A 42 -20.43 41.35 -4.33
N ASN A 43 -19.82 40.75 -3.29
CA ASN A 43 -19.15 39.47 -3.42
C ASN A 43 -19.59 38.49 -2.31
N ILE A 44 -19.80 37.23 -2.68
CA ILE A 44 -20.14 36.14 -1.76
C ILE A 44 -19.07 35.07 -1.84
N ILE A 45 -18.51 34.65 -0.70
CA ILE A 45 -17.56 33.53 -0.61
C ILE A 45 -18.23 32.40 0.12
N ILE A 46 -18.31 31.21 -0.53
CA ILE A 46 -18.88 29.99 0.03
C ILE A 46 -17.76 28.97 0.20
N LYS A 47 -17.45 28.65 1.45
CA LYS A 47 -16.53 27.57 1.80
C LYS A 47 -17.30 26.27 1.90
N ASP A 48 -16.70 25.19 1.39
CA ASP A 48 -17.26 23.83 1.40
C ASP A 48 -18.69 23.73 0.81
N PRO A 49 -18.81 23.75 -0.53
CA PRO A 49 -20.11 23.72 -1.21
C PRO A 49 -20.93 22.47 -0.90
N ARG A 50 -20.35 21.37 -0.42
CA ARG A 50 -21.07 20.16 0.03
C ARG A 50 -22.09 20.45 1.12
N LEU A 51 -21.81 21.40 2.00
CA LEU A 51 -22.74 21.82 3.06
C LEU A 51 -24.01 22.47 2.51
N PHE A 52 -23.94 23.04 1.30
CA PHE A 52 -25.05 23.76 0.67
C PHE A 52 -25.82 22.89 -0.32
N PHE A 53 -25.12 22.10 -1.13
CA PHE A 53 -25.78 21.31 -2.14
C PHE A 53 -26.29 19.96 -1.61
N GLY A 54 -25.64 19.39 -0.56
CA GLY A 54 -26.03 18.11 0.02
C GLY A 54 -25.93 16.95 -0.97
N ASP A 55 -26.64 15.86 -0.68
CA ASP A 55 -26.75 14.73 -1.57
C ASP A 55 -27.70 15.04 -2.73
N SER A 56 -27.33 14.62 -3.95
CA SER A 56 -28.14 14.81 -5.18
C SER A 56 -29.53 14.17 -5.15
N SER A 57 -29.75 13.25 -4.22
CA SER A 57 -31.04 12.60 -3.96
C SER A 57 -32.04 13.46 -3.15
N CYS A 58 -31.61 14.56 -2.53
CA CYS A 58 -32.44 15.41 -1.71
C CYS A 58 -33.26 16.42 -2.55
N TYR A 59 -34.54 16.59 -2.21
CA TYR A 59 -35.43 17.60 -2.82
C TYR A 59 -34.81 19.03 -2.73
N ASP A 60 -34.19 19.32 -1.63
CA ASP A 60 -33.52 20.59 -1.38
C ASP A 60 -32.31 20.87 -2.30
N TYR A 61 -31.64 19.82 -2.81
CA TYR A 61 -30.55 19.95 -3.78
C TYR A 61 -31.04 20.66 -5.06
N SER A 62 -32.15 20.20 -5.60
CA SER A 62 -32.74 20.75 -6.83
C SER A 62 -33.15 22.20 -6.65
N TYR A 63 -33.69 22.57 -5.49
CA TYR A 63 -34.10 23.94 -5.18
C TYR A 63 -32.88 24.86 -5.06
N THR A 64 -31.85 24.45 -4.30
CA THR A 64 -30.62 25.22 -4.11
C THR A 64 -29.88 25.40 -5.43
N LEU A 65 -29.78 24.34 -6.25
CA LEU A 65 -29.18 24.40 -7.57
C LEU A 65 -29.90 25.35 -8.51
N ARG A 66 -31.25 25.29 -8.55
CA ARG A 66 -32.06 26.18 -9.36
C ARG A 66 -31.87 27.65 -8.96
N TYR A 67 -31.87 27.92 -7.67
CA TYR A 67 -31.63 29.27 -7.15
C TYR A 67 -30.27 29.83 -7.61
N PHE A 68 -29.18 29.04 -7.49
CA PHE A 68 -27.87 29.45 -7.95
C PHE A 68 -27.81 29.70 -9.47
N LEU A 69 -28.46 28.85 -10.25
CA LEU A 69 -28.56 29.05 -11.71
C LEU A 69 -29.32 30.32 -12.06
N GLU A 70 -30.38 30.65 -11.34
CA GLU A 70 -31.13 31.89 -11.51
C GLU A 70 -30.29 33.12 -11.10
N CYS A 71 -29.53 33.05 -10.02
CA CYS A 71 -28.62 34.13 -9.58
C CYS A 71 -27.48 34.37 -10.59
N ILE A 72 -26.90 33.32 -11.15
CA ILE A 72 -25.79 33.37 -12.10
C ILE A 72 -26.27 33.93 -13.44
N ASN A 73 -27.46 33.56 -13.89
CA ASN A 73 -28.02 33.93 -15.19
C ASN A 73 -28.72 35.30 -15.18
N SER A 74 -28.86 35.95 -14.03
CA SER A 74 -29.49 37.28 -13.97
C SER A 74 -28.51 38.39 -14.42
N GLU A 75 -28.73 38.98 -15.58
CA GLU A 75 -27.91 40.07 -16.15
C GLU A 75 -27.82 41.34 -15.28
N LYS A 76 -28.52 41.38 -14.17
CA LYS A 76 -28.64 42.58 -13.32
C LYS A 76 -27.64 42.66 -12.17
N ASN A 77 -26.83 41.64 -11.95
CA ASN A 77 -25.99 41.56 -10.76
C ASN A 77 -24.50 41.61 -11.07
N ASP A 78 -23.86 42.73 -10.73
CA ASP A 78 -22.40 42.93 -10.66
C ASP A 78 -21.74 42.06 -9.53
N ARG A 79 -22.44 41.05 -9.03
CA ARG A 79 -22.03 40.24 -7.90
C ARG A 79 -21.19 39.04 -8.34
N LYS A 80 -20.10 38.80 -7.62
CA LYS A 80 -19.28 37.62 -7.79
C LYS A 80 -19.56 36.63 -6.69
N ILE A 81 -19.84 35.36 -7.05
CA ILE A 81 -19.95 34.26 -6.11
C ILE A 81 -18.70 33.38 -6.25
N ILE A 82 -17.94 33.25 -5.18
CA ILE A 82 -16.71 32.47 -5.15
C ILE A 82 -16.96 31.22 -4.30
N PHE A 83 -16.85 30.07 -4.92
CA PHE A 83 -16.91 28.79 -4.22
C PHE A 83 -15.49 28.29 -3.97
N ILE A 84 -15.18 27.90 -2.73
CA ILE A 84 -13.92 27.28 -2.35
C ILE A 84 -14.21 25.82 -2.04
N CYS A 85 -13.70 24.90 -2.85
CA CYS A 85 -13.85 23.46 -2.67
C CYS A 85 -12.50 22.75 -2.74
N GLU A 86 -12.40 21.60 -2.12
CA GLU A 86 -11.19 20.77 -2.18
C GLU A 86 -11.13 19.97 -3.48
N ASN A 87 -12.27 19.51 -3.97
CA ASN A 87 -12.40 18.77 -5.22
C ASN A 87 -13.52 19.38 -6.09
N LEU A 88 -13.33 19.40 -7.39
CA LEU A 88 -14.37 19.85 -8.31
C LEU A 88 -15.64 18.97 -8.24
N GLY A 89 -15.49 17.68 -7.91
CA GLY A 89 -16.60 16.75 -7.68
C GLY A 89 -17.50 17.09 -6.49
N ASP A 90 -17.04 17.94 -5.58
CA ASP A 90 -17.86 18.46 -4.47
C ASP A 90 -18.88 19.50 -4.94
N PHE A 91 -18.82 19.85 -6.23
CA PHE A 91 -19.64 20.89 -6.85
C PHE A 91 -20.57 20.28 -7.91
N PRO A 92 -21.85 20.72 -8.00
CA PRO A 92 -22.76 20.18 -8.98
C PRO A 92 -22.29 20.38 -10.41
N GLU A 93 -22.21 19.28 -11.17
CA GLU A 93 -21.74 19.28 -12.57
C GLU A 93 -22.50 20.32 -13.44
N LYS A 94 -23.80 20.48 -13.21
CA LYS A 94 -24.64 21.44 -13.93
C LYS A 94 -24.24 22.90 -13.75
N LEU A 95 -23.50 23.22 -12.69
CA LEU A 95 -22.99 24.58 -12.46
C LEU A 95 -21.63 24.80 -13.13
N THR A 96 -20.84 23.74 -13.38
CA THR A 96 -19.47 23.86 -13.91
C THR A 96 -19.37 23.54 -15.40
N VAL A 97 -20.07 22.47 -15.86
CA VAL A 97 -19.90 21.99 -17.22
C VAL A 97 -20.71 22.86 -18.20
N LYS A 98 -20.01 23.44 -19.20
CA LYS A 98 -20.61 24.26 -20.26
C LYS A 98 -21.39 25.50 -19.78
N ASN A 99 -21.10 26.01 -18.58
CA ASN A 99 -21.72 27.21 -18.08
C ASN A 99 -20.81 28.41 -18.37
N PRO A 100 -21.18 29.35 -19.28
CA PRO A 100 -20.33 30.45 -19.67
C PRO A 100 -20.11 31.48 -18.57
N TYR A 101 -20.91 31.46 -17.51
CA TYR A 101 -20.82 32.38 -16.38
C TYR A 101 -19.94 31.85 -15.23
N VAL A 102 -19.46 30.62 -15.34
CA VAL A 102 -18.64 29.98 -14.29
C VAL A 102 -17.21 29.78 -14.81
N SER A 103 -16.26 30.31 -14.06
CA SER A 103 -14.83 30.15 -14.31
C SER A 103 -14.22 29.31 -13.18
N THR A 104 -13.53 28.25 -13.54
CA THR A 104 -12.82 27.40 -12.56
C THR A 104 -11.37 27.84 -12.47
N ILE A 105 -10.91 28.12 -11.25
CA ILE A 105 -9.51 28.45 -10.96
C ILE A 105 -8.95 27.30 -10.15
N TYR A 106 -7.97 26.62 -10.71
CA TYR A 106 -7.25 25.55 -10.02
C TYR A 106 -6.09 26.16 -9.22
N ILE A 107 -5.99 25.79 -7.95
CA ILE A 107 -4.87 26.13 -7.08
C ILE A 107 -4.07 24.84 -6.91
N ASP A 108 -2.91 24.80 -7.55
CA ASP A 108 -1.99 23.67 -7.45
C ASP A 108 -1.32 23.59 -6.07
N TYR A 109 -0.59 22.49 -5.85
CA TYR A 109 0.26 22.38 -4.68
C TYR A 109 1.34 23.47 -4.71
N PRO A 110 1.71 24.05 -3.56
CA PRO A 110 2.70 25.10 -3.51
C PRO A 110 4.05 24.61 -4.05
N GLU A 111 4.71 25.46 -4.83
CA GLU A 111 6.06 25.23 -5.32
C GLU A 111 7.08 25.21 -4.17
N GLU A 112 8.33 24.79 -4.45
CA GLU A 112 9.34 24.61 -3.41
C GLU A 112 9.70 25.95 -2.72
N ASP A 113 9.80 27.04 -3.46
CA ASP A 113 10.09 28.39 -2.96
C ASP A 113 8.95 28.97 -2.13
N GLU A 114 7.71 28.70 -2.50
CA GLU A 114 6.53 29.08 -1.71
C GLU A 114 6.49 28.33 -0.39
N ARG A 115 6.74 27.00 -0.43
CA ARG A 115 6.85 26.20 0.79
C ARG A 115 8.02 26.63 1.65
N GLU A 116 9.18 26.90 1.04
CA GLU A 116 10.36 27.38 1.75
C GLU A 116 10.04 28.68 2.49
N THR A 117 9.38 29.63 1.83
CA THR A 117 8.98 30.91 2.41
C THR A 117 8.03 30.69 3.57
N TYR A 118 7.01 29.85 3.40
CA TYR A 118 6.04 29.52 4.43
C TYR A 118 6.67 28.83 5.65
N ILE A 119 7.56 27.85 5.41
CA ILE A 119 8.22 27.08 6.48
C ILE A 119 9.23 27.95 7.26
N LYS A 120 9.78 29.00 6.66
CA LYS A 120 10.68 29.92 7.38
C LYS A 120 10.05 30.55 8.63
N ASP A 121 8.75 30.74 8.65
CA ASP A 121 8.02 31.25 9.81
C ASP A 121 8.07 30.27 11.02
N PHE A 122 8.31 29.00 10.74
CA PHE A 122 8.46 27.97 11.77
C PHE A 122 9.92 27.70 12.19
N LEU A 123 10.90 28.40 11.60
CA LEU A 123 12.33 28.20 11.90
C LEU A 123 12.65 28.29 13.39
N LYS A 124 11.97 29.19 14.14
CA LYS A 124 12.13 29.35 15.58
C LYS A 124 11.97 28.03 16.37
N PHE A 125 11.12 27.12 15.90
CA PHE A 125 10.91 25.82 16.56
C PHE A 125 12.04 24.85 16.30
N PHE A 126 12.74 24.94 15.16
CA PHE A 126 13.93 24.15 14.88
C PHE A 126 15.12 24.63 15.72
N TYR A 127 15.24 25.92 16.03
CA TYR A 127 16.29 26.44 16.92
C TYR A 127 16.21 25.86 18.33
N HIS A 128 15.02 25.58 18.83
CA HIS A 128 14.84 24.99 20.17
C HIS A 128 15.21 23.51 20.27
N ARG A 129 15.54 22.84 19.17
CA ARG A 129 16.06 21.46 19.15
C ARG A 129 17.54 21.40 19.56
N GLU A 130 18.26 22.51 19.53
CA GLU A 130 19.67 22.54 19.88
C GLU A 130 19.93 22.51 21.39
N LYS A 131 20.87 21.66 21.79
CA LYS A 131 21.23 21.52 23.20
C LYS A 131 22.11 22.67 23.73
N ASN A 132 22.77 23.50 22.88
CA ASN A 132 23.83 24.43 23.32
C ASN A 132 23.82 25.83 22.68
N GLY A 133 22.75 26.27 22.00
CA GLY A 133 22.66 27.67 21.51
C GLY A 133 23.66 28.07 20.42
N GLN A 134 24.30 27.12 19.74
CA GLN A 134 25.14 27.40 18.56
C GLN A 134 24.31 27.21 17.31
N GLU A 135 24.33 28.18 16.39
CA GLU A 135 23.81 28.03 15.01
C GLU A 135 24.60 26.91 14.32
N SER A 136 24.11 25.68 14.39
CA SER A 136 24.80 24.56 13.78
C SER A 136 24.26 24.27 12.39
N SER A 137 25.08 23.59 11.61
CA SER A 137 24.69 23.01 10.33
C SER A 137 23.48 22.06 10.45
N PHE A 138 23.20 21.55 11.63
CA PHE A 138 22.12 20.66 11.97
C PHE A 138 20.72 21.30 11.75
N ILE A 139 20.53 22.56 12.16
CA ILE A 139 19.24 23.27 11.98
C ILE A 139 18.91 23.44 10.50
N LYS A 140 19.92 23.81 9.70
CA LYS A 140 19.78 23.95 8.26
C LYS A 140 19.46 22.61 7.59
N GLU A 141 20.00 21.54 8.13
CA GLU A 141 19.76 20.17 7.65
C GLU A 141 18.31 19.73 7.99
N ASP A 142 17.85 19.91 9.21
CA ASP A 142 16.48 19.61 9.63
C ASP A 142 15.45 20.38 8.80
N PHE A 143 15.68 21.66 8.56
CA PHE A 143 14.83 22.49 7.72
C PHE A 143 14.78 21.96 6.28
N ASN A 144 15.92 21.67 5.68
CA ASN A 144 15.98 21.11 4.33
C ASN A 144 15.31 19.72 4.23
N ILE A 145 15.46 18.90 5.27
CA ILE A 145 14.75 17.62 5.37
C ILE A 145 13.24 17.85 5.37
N PHE A 146 12.77 18.76 6.21
CA PHE A 146 11.35 19.06 6.33
C PHE A 146 10.77 19.62 5.02
N LEU A 147 11.46 20.57 4.39
CA LEU A 147 11.07 21.15 3.11
C LEU A 147 10.89 20.08 2.02
N LYS A 148 11.79 19.10 1.96
CA LYS A 148 11.74 18.03 0.96
C LYS A 148 10.68 16.98 1.26
N ILE A 149 10.57 16.53 2.52
CA ILE A 149 9.58 15.53 2.93
C ILE A 149 8.14 16.08 2.79
N THR A 150 7.96 17.38 2.93
CA THR A 150 6.67 18.05 2.74
C THR A 150 6.37 18.43 1.28
N GLY A 151 7.17 17.96 0.33
CA GLY A 151 6.91 18.14 -1.10
C GLY A 151 5.50 17.67 -1.49
N LYS A 152 4.80 18.46 -2.32
CA LYS A 152 3.43 18.17 -2.77
C LYS A 152 2.41 18.00 -1.63
N ARG A 153 2.58 18.74 -0.52
CA ARG A 153 1.59 18.90 0.56
C ARG A 153 0.97 20.30 0.51
N LYS A 154 -0.29 20.37 0.92
CA LYS A 154 -0.96 21.67 1.11
C LYS A 154 -0.30 22.43 2.26
N LEU A 155 -0.23 23.76 2.21
CA LEU A 155 0.35 24.58 3.29
C LEU A 155 -0.34 24.31 4.65
N LYS A 156 -1.66 24.11 4.64
CA LYS A 156 -2.44 23.73 5.81
C LYS A 156 -1.95 22.40 6.45
N GLU A 157 -1.59 21.41 5.63
CA GLU A 157 -1.03 20.15 6.16
C GLU A 157 0.33 20.36 6.79
N ILE A 158 1.17 21.20 6.16
CA ILE A 158 2.48 21.58 6.70
C ILE A 158 2.31 22.27 8.07
N ALA A 159 1.40 23.22 8.18
CA ALA A 159 1.07 23.88 9.43
C ALA A 159 0.58 22.89 10.50
N ASN A 160 -0.29 21.95 10.12
CA ASN A 160 -0.82 20.94 11.01
C ASN A 160 0.26 19.98 11.53
N ILE A 161 1.24 19.61 10.71
CA ILE A 161 2.41 18.82 11.15
C ILE A 161 3.17 19.58 12.24
N PHE A 162 3.46 20.86 12.01
CA PHE A 162 4.12 21.71 13.01
C PHE A 162 3.30 21.83 14.29
N ASN A 163 2.06 22.25 14.19
CA ASN A 163 1.18 22.46 15.34
C ASN A 163 1.05 21.19 16.17
N LYS A 164 0.89 20.02 15.53
CA LYS A 164 0.88 18.73 16.24
C LYS A 164 2.21 18.49 16.92
N SER A 165 3.34 18.67 16.23
CA SER A 165 4.67 18.41 16.80
C SER A 165 5.03 19.34 17.96
N VAL A 166 4.57 20.58 17.93
CA VAL A 166 4.71 21.54 19.03
C VAL A 166 3.84 21.11 20.23
N ARG A 167 2.57 20.79 19.98
CA ARG A 167 1.61 20.35 21.01
C ARG A 167 2.08 19.07 21.72
N THR A 168 2.57 18.10 20.97
CA THR A 168 3.11 16.85 21.52
C THR A 168 4.55 16.98 22.01
N LYS A 169 5.17 18.14 21.88
CA LYS A 169 6.58 18.44 22.21
C LYS A 169 7.60 17.60 21.44
N THR A 170 7.19 16.91 20.39
CA THR A 170 8.08 16.03 19.60
C THR A 170 9.07 16.83 18.77
N ILE A 171 8.73 18.07 18.35
CA ILE A 171 9.67 18.96 17.67
C ILE A 171 10.88 19.34 18.53
N TYR A 172 10.75 19.30 19.85
CA TYR A 172 11.80 19.63 20.81
C TYR A 172 12.61 18.39 21.27
N ASP A 173 12.22 17.18 20.84
CA ASP A 173 12.92 15.95 21.20
C ASP A 173 14.08 15.69 20.23
N PRO A 174 15.35 15.86 20.65
CA PRO A 174 16.50 15.66 19.79
C PRO A 174 16.73 14.19 19.41
N SER A 175 16.05 13.25 20.07
CA SER A 175 16.12 11.82 19.71
C SER A 175 15.21 11.46 18.54
N LYS A 176 14.22 12.31 18.21
CA LYS A 176 13.33 12.11 17.06
C LYS A 176 13.86 12.81 15.82
N SER A 177 13.91 12.10 14.73
CA SER A 177 14.20 12.68 13.41
C SER A 177 13.00 13.47 12.87
N ILE A 178 13.24 14.38 11.93
CA ILE A 178 12.16 15.11 11.24
C ILE A 178 11.22 14.15 10.51
N LYS A 179 11.76 13.07 9.94
CA LYS A 179 10.96 12.02 9.29
C LYS A 179 10.00 11.35 10.29
N GLU A 180 10.44 11.06 11.51
CA GLU A 180 9.58 10.50 12.54
C GLU A 180 8.47 11.47 12.99
N ILE A 181 8.76 12.77 13.03
CA ILE A 181 7.75 13.79 13.35
C ILE A 181 6.65 13.84 12.27
N VAL A 182 7.04 13.79 11.00
CA VAL A 182 6.08 13.75 9.89
C VAL A 182 5.29 12.44 9.90
N ASN A 183 5.96 11.30 10.13
CA ASN A 183 5.30 10.01 10.26
C ASN A 183 4.31 9.95 11.43
N ASP A 184 4.62 10.58 12.56
CA ASP A 184 3.70 10.71 13.71
C ASP A 184 2.43 11.49 13.32
N TYR A 185 2.54 12.43 12.40
CA TYR A 185 1.38 13.14 11.86
C TYR A 185 0.55 12.23 10.92
N ASP A 186 1.22 11.57 9.97
CA ASP A 186 0.56 10.77 8.94
C ASP A 186 -0.08 9.48 9.50
N PHE A 187 0.60 8.82 10.44
CA PHE A 187 0.26 7.46 10.88
C PHE A 187 -0.10 7.36 12.36
N GLY A 188 -0.06 8.49 13.10
CA GLY A 188 -0.18 8.49 14.55
C GLY A 188 1.10 8.05 15.26
N GLU A 189 1.08 8.03 16.59
CA GLU A 189 2.23 7.66 17.42
C GLU A 189 2.52 6.14 17.43
N LYS A 190 2.36 5.49 16.30
CA LYS A 190 2.72 4.06 16.14
C LYS A 190 4.23 3.96 16.03
N LYS A 191 4.85 3.26 16.97
CA LYS A 191 6.30 2.98 16.89
C LYS A 191 6.58 2.17 15.63
N SER A 192 7.51 2.66 14.81
CA SER A 192 7.91 1.97 13.60
C SER A 192 8.36 0.53 13.92
N PRO A 193 7.78 -0.51 13.30
CA PRO A 193 8.19 -1.89 13.49
C PRO A 193 9.67 -2.10 13.13
N TRP A 194 10.19 -1.32 12.19
CA TRP A 194 11.59 -1.39 11.76
C TRP A 194 12.56 -1.08 12.89
N VAL A 195 12.31 -0.03 13.65
CA VAL A 195 13.13 0.37 14.82
C VAL A 195 13.04 -0.68 15.92
N ASN A 196 11.83 -1.22 16.14
CA ASN A 196 11.57 -2.20 17.21
C ASN A 196 12.02 -3.63 16.84
N LEU A 197 12.40 -3.89 15.60
CA LEU A 197 12.83 -5.21 15.15
C LEU A 197 14.08 -5.65 15.92
N LYS A 198 13.95 -6.69 16.76
CA LYS A 198 15.04 -7.19 17.62
C LYS A 198 16.19 -7.75 16.79
N ASN A 199 17.42 -7.48 17.21
CA ASN A 199 18.60 -8.07 16.55
C ASN A 199 18.59 -9.60 16.52
N SER A 200 17.97 -10.24 17.53
CA SER A 200 17.75 -11.70 17.54
C SER A 200 16.83 -12.18 16.42
N THR A 201 15.79 -11.41 16.09
CA THR A 201 14.88 -11.72 14.97
C THR A 201 15.64 -11.61 13.64
N ILE A 202 16.42 -10.56 13.47
CA ILE A 202 17.24 -10.34 12.27
C ILE A 202 18.27 -11.46 12.06
N LYS A 203 18.96 -11.88 13.12
CA LYS A 203 19.93 -12.98 13.05
C LYS A 203 19.26 -14.32 12.64
N ARG A 204 17.99 -14.51 13.00
CA ARG A 204 17.22 -15.72 12.66
C ARG A 204 16.38 -15.58 11.38
N LEU A 205 16.41 -14.41 10.75
CA LEU A 205 15.57 -14.11 9.57
C LEU A 205 15.79 -15.13 8.45
N GLU A 206 17.04 -15.34 8.07
CA GLU A 206 17.39 -16.30 7.01
C GLU A 206 16.90 -17.72 7.33
N THR A 207 17.15 -18.21 8.54
CA THR A 207 16.71 -19.53 8.98
C THR A 207 15.18 -19.65 8.94
N LYS A 208 14.45 -18.61 9.35
CA LYS A 208 13.00 -18.60 9.31
C LYS A 208 12.47 -18.61 7.88
N LEU A 209 13.06 -17.79 7.00
CA LEU A 209 12.67 -17.74 5.59
C LEU A 209 12.95 -19.06 4.88
N LYS A 210 14.15 -19.66 5.10
CA LYS A 210 14.53 -20.97 4.56
C LYS A 210 13.65 -22.11 5.08
N LYS A 211 13.06 -21.97 6.25
CA LYS A 211 12.10 -22.97 6.76
C LYS A 211 10.82 -23.03 5.92
N ARG A 212 10.33 -21.88 5.44
CA ARG A 212 9.10 -21.79 4.63
C ARG A 212 9.36 -21.89 3.12
N VAL A 213 10.48 -21.32 2.65
CA VAL A 213 10.82 -21.27 1.22
C VAL A 213 12.15 -21.98 0.99
N LYS A 214 12.11 -23.06 0.21
CA LYS A 214 13.23 -23.93 -0.08
C LYS A 214 13.81 -23.67 -1.47
N GLY A 215 15.13 -23.85 -1.64
CA GLY A 215 15.82 -23.73 -2.93
C GLY A 215 15.92 -22.32 -3.50
N GLN A 216 15.66 -21.26 -2.70
CA GLN A 216 15.66 -19.88 -3.16
C GLN A 216 16.65 -19.00 -2.36
N ASP A 217 17.87 -19.50 -2.17
CA ASP A 217 18.86 -18.87 -1.31
C ASP A 217 19.24 -17.44 -1.75
N GLU A 218 19.39 -17.20 -3.06
CA GLU A 218 19.70 -15.85 -3.59
C GLU A 218 18.56 -14.86 -3.29
N ALA A 219 17.31 -15.30 -3.44
CA ALA A 219 16.15 -14.46 -3.17
C ALA A 219 16.05 -14.13 -1.67
N ILE A 220 16.28 -15.12 -0.81
CA ILE A 220 16.29 -14.96 0.65
C ILE A 220 17.40 -14.00 1.09
N GLU A 221 18.62 -14.17 0.55
CA GLU A 221 19.76 -13.29 0.85
C GLU A 221 19.47 -11.85 0.41
N PHE A 222 18.83 -11.68 -0.75
CA PHE A 222 18.42 -10.35 -1.22
C PHE A 222 17.41 -9.69 -0.28
N VAL A 223 16.34 -10.40 0.08
CA VAL A 223 15.32 -9.92 1.01
C VAL A 223 15.93 -9.56 2.37
N LYS A 224 16.87 -10.37 2.87
CA LYS A 224 17.62 -10.10 4.10
C LYS A 224 18.34 -8.75 4.04
N LYS A 225 19.01 -8.43 2.92
CA LYS A 225 19.69 -7.14 2.72
C LYS A 225 18.73 -5.95 2.76
N VAL A 226 17.52 -6.11 2.18
CA VAL A 226 16.47 -5.08 2.24
C VAL A 226 16.02 -4.83 3.67
N VAL A 227 15.77 -5.89 4.45
CA VAL A 227 15.37 -5.77 5.86
C VAL A 227 16.48 -5.13 6.72
N TYR A 228 17.75 -5.46 6.47
CA TYR A 228 18.88 -4.87 7.19
C TYR A 228 18.97 -3.36 6.94
N ARG A 229 18.81 -2.93 5.68
CA ARG A 229 18.76 -1.50 5.33
C ARG A 229 17.59 -0.78 5.98
N ALA A 230 16.42 -1.41 5.99
CA ALA A 230 15.23 -0.87 6.64
C ALA A 230 15.44 -0.68 8.15
N LYS A 231 15.97 -1.71 8.83
CA LYS A 231 16.28 -1.67 10.27
C LYS A 231 17.24 -0.54 10.65
N LEU A 232 18.25 -0.31 9.82
CA LEU A 232 19.27 0.71 10.07
C LEU A 232 18.87 2.09 9.53
N ASN A 233 17.66 2.22 8.99
CA ASN A 233 17.15 3.43 8.31
C ASN A 233 18.13 3.95 7.23
N LEU A 234 18.77 3.01 6.51
CA LEU A 234 19.74 3.32 5.45
C LEU A 234 19.09 3.43 4.06
N ASN A 235 17.78 3.33 3.99
CA ASN A 235 17.05 3.53 2.74
C ASN A 235 17.12 5.01 2.37
N GLY A 236 17.57 5.29 1.14
CA GLY A 236 17.69 6.66 0.64
C GLY A 236 18.96 7.42 1.10
N VAL A 237 19.93 6.77 1.75
CA VAL A 237 21.20 7.44 2.14
C VAL A 237 21.93 8.03 0.92
N THR A 238 21.81 7.41 -0.25
CA THR A 238 22.35 7.96 -1.52
C THR A 238 21.50 9.07 -2.12
N GLN A 239 20.25 9.21 -1.67
CA GLN A 239 19.33 10.27 -2.00
C GLN A 239 18.71 10.74 -0.69
N PRO A 240 19.38 11.61 0.05
CA PRO A 240 18.88 12.14 1.31
C PRO A 240 17.46 12.68 1.07
N TYR A 241 16.54 12.34 1.99
CA TYR A 241 15.14 12.78 1.92
C TYR A 241 14.24 12.03 0.92
N SER A 242 14.60 10.79 0.55
CA SER A 242 13.74 9.94 -0.26
C SER A 242 12.42 9.64 0.46
N THR A 243 11.33 9.93 -0.22
CA THR A 243 9.96 9.54 0.20
C THR A 243 9.57 8.15 -0.28
N LYS A 244 10.48 7.45 -0.98
CA LYS A 244 10.23 6.12 -1.55
C LYS A 244 9.88 5.08 -0.48
N PRO A 245 9.18 4.00 -0.86
CA PRO A 245 8.90 2.89 0.03
C PRO A 245 10.15 2.32 0.68
N THR A 246 10.03 1.77 1.89
CA THR A 246 11.12 1.11 2.64
C THR A 246 11.81 0.02 1.82
N GLY A 247 11.07 -0.71 1.01
CA GLY A 247 11.61 -1.66 0.05
C GLY A 247 10.72 -1.82 -1.16
N VAL A 248 11.31 -1.90 -2.34
CA VAL A 248 10.61 -2.25 -3.58
C VAL A 248 11.37 -3.40 -4.22
N MET A 249 10.66 -4.50 -4.53
CA MET A 249 11.26 -5.70 -5.11
C MET A 249 10.40 -6.24 -6.25
N PHE A 250 11.06 -6.76 -7.27
CA PHE A 250 10.41 -7.44 -8.39
C PHE A 250 10.86 -8.89 -8.42
N PHE A 251 9.93 -9.83 -8.15
CA PHE A 251 10.18 -11.26 -8.15
C PHE A 251 9.75 -11.86 -9.49
N THR A 252 10.66 -12.42 -10.24
CA THR A 252 10.38 -13.10 -11.50
C THR A 252 10.87 -14.55 -11.46
N GLY A 253 10.29 -15.42 -12.29
CA GLY A 253 10.66 -16.84 -12.36
C GLY A 253 9.45 -17.75 -12.49
N PRO A 254 9.63 -19.07 -12.46
CA PRO A 254 8.59 -20.07 -12.67
C PRO A 254 7.41 -19.95 -11.73
N SER A 255 6.26 -20.49 -12.11
CA SER A 255 5.10 -20.57 -11.22
C SER A 255 5.33 -21.62 -10.11
N GLY A 256 4.85 -21.31 -8.89
CA GLY A 256 4.86 -22.27 -7.78
C GLY A 256 6.22 -22.48 -7.10
N VAL A 257 7.21 -21.63 -7.34
CA VAL A 257 8.56 -21.72 -6.73
C VAL A 257 8.71 -20.98 -5.40
N GLY A 258 7.63 -20.36 -4.89
CA GLY A 258 7.62 -19.73 -3.58
C GLY A 258 7.66 -18.20 -3.56
N LYS A 259 7.44 -17.49 -4.68
CA LYS A 259 7.44 -16.02 -4.73
C LYS A 259 6.47 -15.39 -3.72
N THR A 260 5.20 -15.77 -3.77
CA THR A 260 4.16 -15.31 -2.84
C THR A 260 4.43 -15.77 -1.40
N GLU A 261 4.95 -16.99 -1.23
CA GLU A 261 5.28 -17.56 0.08
C GLU A 261 6.43 -16.81 0.77
N LEU A 262 7.43 -16.35 -0.02
CA LEU A 262 8.52 -15.54 0.53
C LEU A 262 8.02 -14.19 1.04
N ALA A 263 7.06 -13.56 0.35
CA ALA A 263 6.45 -12.31 0.80
C ALA A 263 5.67 -12.48 2.11
N LYS A 264 4.92 -13.58 2.26
CA LYS A 264 4.21 -13.94 3.51
C LYS A 264 5.19 -14.23 4.65
N ALA A 265 6.19 -15.08 4.38
CA ALA A 265 7.22 -15.42 5.37
C ALA A 265 7.99 -14.18 5.86
N LEU A 266 8.26 -13.24 4.95
CA LEU A 266 8.87 -11.95 5.28
C LEU A 266 7.98 -11.14 6.23
N THR A 267 6.68 -11.06 5.93
CA THR A 267 5.71 -10.33 6.77
C THR A 267 5.67 -10.91 8.18
N GLU A 268 5.51 -12.21 8.31
CA GLU A 268 5.51 -12.90 9.61
C GLU A 268 6.81 -12.66 10.39
N CYS A 269 7.95 -12.65 9.70
CA CYS A 269 9.23 -12.40 10.35
C CYS A 269 9.37 -10.98 10.90
N ILE A 270 8.79 -9.99 10.23
CA ILE A 270 8.89 -8.57 10.61
C ILE A 270 7.84 -8.19 11.63
N PHE A 271 6.58 -8.57 11.38
CA PHE A 271 5.41 -8.10 12.13
C PHE A 271 4.92 -9.12 13.17
N GLY A 272 5.38 -10.38 13.10
CA GLY A 272 5.01 -11.46 14.01
C GLY A 272 3.85 -12.33 13.52
N ASP A 273 3.05 -11.84 12.59
CA ASP A 273 1.96 -12.55 11.92
C ASP A 273 1.77 -12.05 10.48
N GLU A 274 0.78 -12.58 9.77
CA GLU A 274 0.46 -12.18 8.39
C GLU A 274 -0.60 -11.05 8.30
N SER A 275 -1.03 -10.44 9.40
CA SER A 275 -2.06 -9.39 9.40
C SER A 275 -1.64 -8.12 8.65
N ALA A 276 -0.33 -7.84 8.62
CA ALA A 276 0.26 -6.74 7.87
C ALA A 276 0.56 -7.09 6.40
N PHE A 277 0.06 -8.24 5.90
CA PHE A 277 0.22 -8.65 4.52
C PHE A 277 -1.02 -8.33 3.69
N LYS A 278 -0.85 -7.64 2.57
CA LYS A 278 -1.92 -7.42 1.59
C LYS A 278 -1.50 -7.93 0.23
N ARG A 279 -2.28 -8.85 -0.32
CA ARG A 279 -2.13 -9.33 -1.70
C ARG A 279 -3.20 -8.70 -2.59
N PHE A 280 -2.76 -8.16 -3.71
CA PHE A 280 -3.60 -7.81 -4.84
C PHE A 280 -3.29 -8.78 -5.97
N ASP A 281 -4.29 -9.55 -6.40
CA ASP A 281 -4.17 -10.44 -7.54
C ASP A 281 -4.36 -9.63 -8.82
N MET A 282 -3.30 -9.42 -9.55
CA MET A 282 -3.30 -8.55 -10.72
C MET A 282 -4.07 -9.14 -11.90
N SER A 283 -4.42 -10.41 -11.86
CA SER A 283 -5.32 -11.02 -12.82
C SER A 283 -6.75 -10.46 -12.79
N GLU A 284 -7.13 -9.80 -11.68
CA GLU A 284 -8.42 -9.09 -11.54
C GLU A 284 -8.41 -7.69 -12.18
N TYR A 285 -7.24 -7.22 -12.62
CA TYR A 285 -7.02 -5.86 -13.13
C TYR A 285 -6.67 -5.84 -14.63
N LYS A 286 -7.29 -6.73 -15.41
CA LYS A 286 -7.04 -6.88 -16.86
C LYS A 286 -7.65 -5.77 -17.70
N SER A 287 -8.80 -5.25 -17.31
CA SER A 287 -9.45 -4.14 -18.01
C SER A 287 -8.98 -2.78 -17.48
N PRO A 288 -8.93 -1.73 -18.31
CA PRO A 288 -8.58 -0.39 -17.84
C PRO A 288 -9.47 0.11 -16.70
N GLU A 289 -10.77 -0.19 -16.74
CA GLU A 289 -11.75 0.22 -15.74
C GLU A 289 -11.51 -0.44 -14.38
N SER A 290 -10.90 -1.64 -14.38
CA SER A 290 -10.60 -2.35 -13.13
C SER A 290 -9.54 -1.63 -12.28
N ILE A 291 -8.75 -0.72 -12.86
CA ILE A 291 -7.78 0.12 -12.13
C ILE A 291 -8.50 1.00 -11.10
N ASN A 292 -9.74 1.40 -11.40
CA ASN A 292 -10.58 2.18 -10.49
C ASN A 292 -10.85 1.46 -9.15
N LYS A 293 -10.75 0.14 -9.09
CA LYS A 293 -10.81 -0.59 -7.81
C LYS A 293 -9.63 -0.23 -6.90
N LEU A 294 -8.43 0.01 -7.47
CA LEU A 294 -7.24 0.37 -6.68
C LEU A 294 -7.26 1.82 -6.22
N ILE A 295 -7.65 2.75 -7.12
CA ILE A 295 -7.55 4.19 -6.91
C ILE A 295 -8.91 4.88 -6.67
N GLY A 296 -10.00 4.14 -6.65
CA GLY A 296 -11.37 4.67 -6.54
C GLY A 296 -11.96 5.03 -7.90
N SER A 297 -13.29 5.04 -7.97
CA SER A 297 -14.04 5.47 -9.15
C SER A 297 -14.01 6.99 -9.29
N ASP A 298 -14.20 7.49 -10.52
CA ASP A 298 -14.35 8.91 -10.78
C ASP A 298 -15.66 9.46 -10.17
N PRO A 299 -15.72 10.76 -9.88
CA PRO A 299 -16.94 11.39 -9.38
C PRO A 299 -18.15 11.10 -10.28
N GLY A 300 -19.25 10.70 -9.66
CA GLY A 300 -20.50 10.36 -10.38
C GLY A 300 -20.62 8.90 -10.82
N TYR A 301 -19.60 8.07 -10.64
CA TYR A 301 -19.67 6.64 -10.92
C TYR A 301 -19.95 5.81 -9.66
N VAL A 302 -20.56 4.64 -9.83
CA VAL A 302 -20.82 3.69 -8.74
C VAL A 302 -19.51 3.29 -8.08
N GLY A 303 -19.45 3.33 -6.73
CA GLY A 303 -18.26 3.02 -5.96
C GLY A 303 -17.35 4.22 -5.65
N TYR A 304 -17.72 5.44 -6.08
CA TYR A 304 -16.94 6.66 -5.74
C TYR A 304 -16.78 6.82 -4.22
N ASP A 305 -17.86 6.61 -3.46
CA ASP A 305 -17.83 6.78 -2.00
C ASP A 305 -16.96 5.75 -1.26
N GLU A 306 -16.63 4.63 -1.88
CA GLU A 306 -15.78 3.61 -1.29
C GLU A 306 -14.29 4.00 -1.30
N GLY A 307 -13.88 4.90 -2.22
CA GLY A 307 -12.48 5.25 -2.44
C GLY A 307 -11.65 4.12 -3.03
N GLY A 308 -10.33 4.27 -3.08
CA GLY A 308 -9.43 3.26 -3.62
C GLY A 308 -9.07 2.18 -2.61
N GLN A 309 -9.11 0.90 -3.02
CA GLN A 309 -8.75 -0.22 -2.14
C GLN A 309 -7.29 -0.12 -1.65
N LEU A 310 -6.39 0.33 -2.52
CA LEU A 310 -4.97 0.45 -2.20
C LEU A 310 -4.69 1.63 -1.26
N THR A 311 -5.31 2.78 -1.52
CA THR A 311 -5.19 3.96 -0.66
C THR A 311 -5.81 3.74 0.70
N ASN A 312 -7.01 3.14 0.75
CA ASN A 312 -7.67 2.80 2.02
C ASN A 312 -6.84 1.81 2.85
N TRP A 313 -6.24 0.79 2.18
CA TRP A 313 -5.38 -0.15 2.89
C TRP A 313 -4.17 0.53 3.49
N ILE A 314 -3.40 1.31 2.70
CA ILE A 314 -2.14 1.89 3.19
C ILE A 314 -2.38 2.96 4.25
N MET A 315 -3.46 3.74 4.18
CA MET A 315 -3.83 4.70 5.23
C MET A 315 -4.12 3.99 6.55
N SER A 316 -4.74 2.81 6.51
CA SER A 316 -5.04 2.03 7.72
C SER A 316 -3.82 1.20 8.20
N ASN A 317 -2.96 0.76 7.28
CA ASN A 317 -1.85 -0.16 7.52
C ASN A 317 -0.55 0.34 6.88
N PRO A 318 0.01 1.47 7.36
CA PRO A 318 1.20 2.07 6.76
C PRO A 318 2.45 1.18 6.87
N TYR A 319 2.50 0.36 7.91
CA TYR A 319 3.54 -0.64 8.13
C TYR A 319 3.06 -1.99 7.61
N SER A 320 3.28 -2.26 6.33
CA SER A 320 2.80 -3.48 5.71
C SER A 320 3.70 -3.97 4.58
N VAL A 321 3.51 -5.23 4.21
CA VAL A 321 4.04 -5.80 2.97
C VAL A 321 2.89 -5.91 1.98
N ILE A 322 3.02 -5.22 0.86
CA ILE A 322 2.03 -5.21 -0.21
C ILE A 322 2.57 -6.02 -1.37
N LEU A 323 1.84 -7.04 -1.77
CA LEU A 323 2.17 -7.91 -2.89
C LEU A 323 1.21 -7.65 -4.06
N PHE A 324 1.76 -7.23 -5.19
CA PHE A 324 1.09 -7.21 -6.48
C PHE A 324 1.44 -8.49 -7.23
N ASP A 325 0.56 -9.49 -7.14
CA ASP A 325 0.83 -10.85 -7.63
C ASP A 325 0.41 -11.00 -9.09
N GLU A 326 1.27 -11.59 -9.94
CA GLU A 326 1.06 -11.76 -11.38
C GLU A 326 0.81 -10.44 -12.14
N ILE A 327 1.69 -9.44 -11.93
CA ILE A 327 1.56 -8.10 -12.51
C ILE A 327 1.51 -8.10 -14.05
N ASP A 328 2.10 -9.10 -14.68
CA ASP A 328 2.04 -9.34 -16.14
C ASP A 328 0.64 -9.63 -16.67
N LYS A 329 -0.33 -9.94 -15.80
CA LYS A 329 -1.73 -10.16 -16.18
C LYS A 329 -2.58 -8.90 -16.16
N ALA A 330 -2.10 -7.84 -15.53
CA ALA A 330 -2.82 -6.58 -15.42
C ALA A 330 -2.80 -5.78 -16.72
N ASN A 331 -3.72 -4.83 -16.85
CA ASN A 331 -3.67 -3.85 -17.92
C ASN A 331 -2.41 -2.98 -17.78
N VAL A 332 -1.73 -2.70 -18.90
CA VAL A 332 -0.47 -1.95 -18.90
C VAL A 332 -0.60 -0.53 -18.32
N LYS A 333 -1.79 0.09 -18.39
CA LYS A 333 -2.04 1.41 -17.81
C LYS A 333 -1.89 1.46 -16.29
N ILE A 334 -1.93 0.31 -15.60
CA ILE A 334 -1.74 0.25 -14.14
C ILE A 334 -0.36 0.74 -13.72
N TRP A 335 0.62 0.66 -14.61
CA TRP A 335 1.98 1.13 -14.33
C TRP A 335 2.06 2.63 -14.11
N ASP A 336 1.13 3.42 -14.66
CA ASP A 336 1.04 4.86 -14.41
C ASP A 336 0.72 5.15 -12.94
N THR A 337 -0.15 4.32 -12.35
CA THR A 337 -0.47 4.39 -10.92
C THR A 337 0.75 4.01 -10.07
N PHE A 338 1.45 2.96 -10.45
CA PHE A 338 2.63 2.51 -9.71
C PHE A 338 3.82 3.47 -9.81
N LEU A 339 3.96 4.24 -10.89
CA LEU A 339 5.01 5.25 -11.00
C LEU A 339 4.96 6.25 -9.84
N GLN A 340 3.77 6.74 -9.46
CA GLN A 340 3.64 7.65 -8.32
C GLN A 340 4.18 7.03 -7.02
N ILE A 341 3.88 5.73 -6.81
CA ILE A 341 4.34 5.01 -5.61
C ILE A 341 5.86 4.81 -5.65
N LEU A 342 6.40 4.42 -6.81
CA LEU A 342 7.83 4.12 -6.97
C LEU A 342 8.71 5.36 -6.94
N GLU A 343 8.19 6.52 -7.33
CA GLU A 343 8.91 7.78 -7.39
C GLU A 343 8.69 8.64 -6.14
N ASP A 344 7.42 8.92 -5.85
CA ASP A 344 7.01 9.84 -4.79
C ASP A 344 6.70 9.12 -3.46
N GLY A 345 6.59 7.78 -3.45
CA GLY A 345 6.22 6.99 -2.26
C GLY A 345 4.81 7.25 -1.75
N ARG A 346 3.92 7.73 -2.63
CA ARG A 346 2.52 8.06 -2.31
C ARG A 346 1.61 7.74 -3.47
N LEU A 347 0.32 7.64 -3.18
CA LEU A 347 -0.75 7.53 -4.17
C LEU A 347 -1.94 8.33 -3.69
N THR A 348 -2.48 9.18 -4.56
CA THR A 348 -3.72 9.92 -4.31
C THR A 348 -4.85 9.25 -5.07
N ASP A 349 -5.94 8.94 -4.37
CA ASP A 349 -7.14 8.35 -4.98
C ASP A 349 -8.04 9.40 -5.64
N ASN A 350 -9.07 8.95 -6.35
CA ASN A 350 -10.00 9.83 -7.05
C ASN A 350 -10.90 10.65 -6.09
N LYS A 351 -10.90 10.35 -4.79
CA LYS A 351 -11.52 11.18 -3.74
C LYS A 351 -10.59 12.27 -3.21
N GLY A 352 -9.31 12.27 -3.62
CA GLY A 352 -8.29 13.18 -3.12
C GLY A 352 -7.59 12.71 -1.83
N ASN A 353 -7.87 11.48 -1.34
CA ASN A 353 -7.16 10.92 -0.19
C ASN A 353 -5.77 10.44 -0.62
N THR A 354 -4.74 10.80 0.12
CA THR A 354 -3.36 10.40 -0.18
C THR A 354 -2.87 9.36 0.80
N GLY A 355 -2.49 8.19 0.26
CA GLY A 355 -1.81 7.13 0.99
C GLY A 355 -0.30 7.22 0.83
N TYR A 356 0.47 7.10 1.93
CA TYR A 356 1.93 7.14 1.95
C TYR A 356 2.53 5.75 2.16
N PHE A 357 3.46 5.36 1.28
CA PHE A 357 4.09 4.03 1.24
C PHE A 357 5.49 4.02 1.85
N THR A 358 5.93 5.11 2.44
CA THR A 358 7.31 5.31 2.94
C THR A 358 7.75 4.26 3.95
N GLU A 359 6.82 3.68 4.70
CA GLU A 359 7.09 2.67 5.74
C GLU A 359 6.72 1.24 5.29
N SER A 360 6.27 1.06 4.04
CA SER A 360 5.86 -0.25 3.52
C SER A 360 6.95 -0.91 2.66
N ILE A 361 6.83 -2.23 2.50
CA ILE A 361 7.56 -3.00 1.48
C ILE A 361 6.58 -3.35 0.37
N ILE A 362 6.99 -3.09 -0.86
CA ILE A 362 6.22 -3.40 -2.06
C ILE A 362 6.92 -4.49 -2.85
N ILE A 363 6.18 -5.54 -3.18
CA ILE A 363 6.68 -6.68 -3.94
C ILE A 363 5.78 -6.87 -5.16
N PHE A 364 6.38 -6.93 -6.33
CA PHE A 364 5.72 -7.35 -7.56
C PHE A 364 6.15 -8.76 -7.91
N THR A 365 5.23 -9.60 -8.37
CA THR A 365 5.60 -10.92 -8.91
C THR A 365 5.17 -11.05 -10.34
N SER A 366 5.92 -11.84 -11.10
CA SER A 366 5.62 -12.17 -12.49
C SER A 366 6.11 -13.56 -12.85
N ASN A 367 5.48 -14.13 -13.89
CA ASN A 367 5.89 -15.37 -14.54
C ASN A 367 6.44 -15.13 -15.96
N ILE A 368 6.79 -13.89 -16.30
CA ILE A 368 7.37 -13.51 -17.60
C ILE A 368 8.62 -14.36 -17.85
N GLY A 369 8.77 -14.85 -19.09
CA GLY A 369 9.85 -15.72 -19.52
C GLY A 369 9.62 -17.22 -19.27
N ASN A 370 8.58 -17.61 -18.52
CA ASN A 370 8.33 -19.02 -18.22
C ASN A 370 7.88 -19.82 -19.46
N ALA A 371 7.12 -19.22 -20.36
CA ALA A 371 6.66 -19.88 -21.59
C ALA A 371 7.78 -20.08 -22.62
N GLU A 372 8.83 -19.27 -22.55
CA GLU A 372 9.99 -19.28 -23.45
C GLU A 372 11.19 -20.02 -22.84
N PHE A 373 10.98 -20.71 -21.72
CA PHE A 373 12.06 -21.41 -20.99
C PHE A 373 12.37 -22.73 -21.69
N ASP A 374 13.58 -22.86 -22.22
CA ASP A 374 14.09 -24.01 -22.96
C ASP A 374 15.44 -24.49 -22.41
N GLU A 375 16.05 -25.47 -23.07
CA GLU A 375 17.36 -26.03 -22.68
C GLU A 375 18.49 -24.99 -22.70
N GLU A 376 18.39 -23.94 -23.52
CA GLU A 376 19.40 -22.86 -23.55
C GLU A 376 19.20 -21.94 -22.35
N ALA A 377 17.96 -21.65 -21.97
CA ALA A 377 17.61 -20.91 -20.78
C ALA A 377 18.08 -21.60 -19.50
N GLU A 378 18.07 -22.94 -19.47
CA GLU A 378 18.58 -23.72 -18.33
C GLU A 378 20.05 -23.46 -18.04
N LYS A 379 20.86 -23.13 -19.04
CA LYS A 379 22.29 -22.82 -18.85
C LYS A 379 22.51 -21.51 -18.07
N ASN A 380 21.58 -20.55 -18.19
CA ASN A 380 21.63 -19.28 -17.46
C ASN A 380 20.22 -18.75 -17.17
N PRO A 381 19.48 -19.37 -16.25
CA PRO A 381 18.10 -19.01 -15.94
C PRO A 381 17.96 -17.54 -15.54
N LYS A 382 18.89 -17.03 -14.77
CA LYS A 382 18.89 -15.65 -14.29
C LYS A 382 18.91 -14.64 -15.44
N LYS A 383 19.78 -14.84 -16.40
CA LYS A 383 19.88 -13.99 -17.60
C LYS A 383 18.57 -14.08 -18.40
N HIS A 384 18.06 -15.28 -18.65
CA HIS A 384 16.83 -15.50 -19.39
C HIS A 384 15.65 -14.70 -18.83
N TYR A 385 15.38 -14.83 -17.52
CA TYR A 385 14.27 -14.13 -16.89
C TYR A 385 14.46 -12.61 -16.84
N LEU A 386 15.68 -12.12 -16.66
CA LEU A 386 15.96 -10.68 -16.71
C LEU A 386 15.80 -10.11 -18.13
N ASP A 387 16.24 -10.84 -19.16
CA ASP A 387 16.08 -10.43 -20.56
C ASP A 387 14.60 -10.47 -20.98
N ALA A 388 13.85 -11.47 -20.53
CA ALA A 388 12.41 -11.54 -20.75
C ALA A 388 11.69 -10.35 -20.08
N LEU A 389 12.06 -9.99 -18.88
CA LEU A 389 11.52 -8.84 -18.17
C LEU A 389 11.86 -7.52 -18.88
N ASN A 390 13.08 -7.36 -19.39
CA ASN A 390 13.48 -6.20 -20.19
C ASN A 390 12.61 -6.09 -21.45
N ARG A 391 12.43 -7.19 -22.21
CA ARG A 391 11.57 -7.23 -23.39
C ARG A 391 10.12 -6.85 -23.09
N TYR A 392 9.58 -7.31 -21.97
CA TYR A 392 8.22 -6.97 -21.54
C TYR A 392 8.05 -5.47 -21.34
N PHE A 393 8.93 -4.83 -20.56
CA PHE A 393 8.85 -3.38 -20.32
C PHE A 393 9.15 -2.55 -21.57
N GLU A 394 9.99 -3.04 -22.47
CA GLU A 394 10.32 -2.36 -23.72
C GLU A 394 9.20 -2.47 -24.76
N LYS A 395 8.64 -3.68 -24.98
CA LYS A 395 7.73 -3.95 -26.08
C LYS A 395 6.26 -3.92 -25.71
N GLU A 396 5.89 -4.44 -24.53
CA GLU A 396 4.48 -4.55 -24.14
C GLU A 396 4.03 -3.35 -23.31
N VAL A 397 4.83 -2.94 -22.32
CA VAL A 397 4.53 -1.76 -21.50
C VAL A 397 4.91 -0.47 -22.23
N GLY A 398 5.98 -0.49 -23.06
CA GLY A 398 6.48 0.67 -23.76
C GLY A 398 7.15 1.70 -22.85
N ARG A 399 7.58 1.31 -21.63
CA ARG A 399 8.13 2.20 -20.60
C ARG A 399 9.28 1.56 -19.85
N VAL A 400 10.47 1.67 -20.42
CA VAL A 400 11.72 1.14 -19.81
C VAL A 400 12.09 1.86 -18.51
N GLU A 401 11.64 3.12 -18.36
CA GLU A 401 11.89 3.92 -17.17
C GLU A 401 11.34 3.27 -15.90
N ILE A 402 10.21 2.55 -15.97
CA ILE A 402 9.64 1.83 -14.82
C ILE A 402 10.62 0.76 -14.34
N LEU A 403 11.18 0.00 -15.26
CA LEU A 403 12.16 -1.04 -14.94
C LEU A 403 13.41 -0.47 -14.26
N ASN A 404 13.81 0.74 -14.67
CA ASN A 404 14.94 1.44 -14.06
C ASN A 404 14.67 1.85 -12.60
N ARG A 405 13.38 2.06 -12.22
CA ARG A 405 13.02 2.36 -10.83
C ARG A 405 13.25 1.18 -9.89
N PHE A 406 13.17 -0.05 -10.41
CA PHE A 406 13.55 -1.24 -9.63
C PHE A 406 15.07 -1.37 -9.47
N GLY A 407 15.86 -0.83 -10.38
CA GLY A 407 17.32 -0.92 -10.34
C GLY A 407 17.80 -2.37 -10.19
N ASN A 408 18.60 -2.63 -9.16
CA ASN A 408 19.11 -3.97 -8.82
C ASN A 408 18.14 -4.80 -7.97
N ASN A 409 16.91 -4.32 -7.72
CA ASN A 409 15.93 -5.01 -6.88
C ASN A 409 15.08 -6.02 -7.67
N LYS A 410 15.58 -6.53 -8.78
CA LYS A 410 15.00 -7.62 -9.56
C LYS A 410 15.57 -8.94 -9.08
N VAL A 411 14.70 -9.80 -8.59
CA VAL A 411 15.06 -11.09 -7.96
C VAL A 411 14.51 -12.23 -8.80
N VAL A 412 15.40 -13.07 -9.28
CA VAL A 412 15.01 -14.25 -10.04
C VAL A 412 14.87 -15.44 -9.11
N PHE A 413 13.75 -16.13 -9.18
CA PHE A 413 13.50 -17.39 -8.52
C PHE A 413 13.90 -18.53 -9.46
N ASN A 414 14.62 -19.49 -8.93
CA ASN A 414 15.09 -20.64 -9.68
C ASN A 414 14.01 -21.74 -9.77
N HIS A 415 14.13 -22.59 -10.77
CA HIS A 415 13.41 -23.85 -10.80
C HIS A 415 13.76 -24.69 -9.56
N ILE A 416 12.81 -25.46 -9.06
CA ILE A 416 13.01 -26.31 -7.89
C ILE A 416 13.69 -27.59 -8.37
N SER A 417 14.85 -27.92 -7.77
CA SER A 417 15.53 -29.19 -8.03
C SER A 417 14.83 -30.35 -7.35
N GLU A 418 15.13 -31.60 -7.78
CA GLU A 418 14.56 -32.80 -7.20
C GLU A 418 14.84 -32.91 -5.70
N ASP A 419 16.08 -32.65 -5.27
CA ASP A 419 16.46 -32.68 -3.85
C ASP A 419 15.61 -31.71 -3.01
N VAL A 420 15.33 -30.52 -3.56
CA VAL A 420 14.48 -29.53 -2.91
C VAL A 420 13.01 -29.98 -2.89
N PHE A 421 12.53 -30.62 -3.96
CA PHE A 421 11.20 -31.23 -3.95
C PHE A 421 11.06 -32.30 -2.87
N GLU A 422 12.07 -33.17 -2.71
CA GLU A 422 12.09 -34.17 -1.62
C GLU A 422 11.95 -33.51 -0.25
N GLU A 423 12.71 -32.45 -0.01
CA GLU A 423 12.62 -31.70 1.25
C GLU A 423 11.24 -31.05 1.45
N ILE A 424 10.63 -30.51 0.39
CA ILE A 424 9.28 -29.93 0.43
C ILE A 424 8.24 -31.01 0.75
N ILE A 425 8.30 -32.17 0.08
CA ILE A 425 7.39 -33.30 0.29
C ILE A 425 7.47 -33.77 1.74
N GLU A 426 8.68 -34.03 2.25
CA GLU A 426 8.90 -34.47 3.61
C GLU A 426 8.34 -33.48 4.65
N ASN A 427 8.65 -32.18 4.51
CA ASN A 427 8.15 -31.16 5.42
C ASN A 427 6.62 -31.05 5.38
N LYS A 428 6.02 -31.18 4.20
CA LYS A 428 4.56 -31.14 4.04
C LYS A 428 3.87 -32.35 4.63
N LEU A 429 4.40 -33.55 4.42
CA LEU A 429 3.88 -34.79 5.03
C LEU A 429 3.94 -34.72 6.56
N LYS A 430 5.08 -34.30 7.13
CA LYS A 430 5.21 -34.09 8.59
C LYS A 430 4.16 -33.09 9.11
N MET A 431 3.99 -31.97 8.42
CA MET A 431 2.99 -30.97 8.81
C MET A 431 1.56 -31.51 8.72
N VAL A 432 1.23 -32.28 7.69
CA VAL A 432 -0.10 -32.91 7.50
C VAL A 432 -0.36 -33.92 8.62
N ILE A 433 0.59 -34.76 8.93
CA ILE A 433 0.49 -35.74 10.01
C ILE A 433 0.27 -35.03 11.36
N GLU A 434 1.06 -34.00 11.68
CA GLU A 434 0.87 -33.24 12.91
C GLU A 434 -0.52 -32.57 12.98
N ASN A 435 -1.02 -32.08 11.86
CA ASN A 435 -2.35 -31.46 11.80
C ASN A 435 -3.48 -32.48 11.95
N ILE A 436 -3.32 -33.67 11.39
CA ILE A 436 -4.26 -34.79 11.57
C ILE A 436 -4.28 -35.22 13.06
N LYS A 437 -3.10 -35.43 13.67
CA LYS A 437 -2.99 -35.75 15.11
C LYS A 437 -3.64 -34.71 16.02
N LYS A 438 -3.54 -33.42 15.69
CA LYS A 438 -4.20 -32.33 16.45
C LYS A 438 -5.73 -32.34 16.34
N ARG A 439 -6.26 -32.81 15.21
CA ARG A 439 -7.72 -32.83 14.96
C ARG A 439 -8.38 -34.09 15.49
N ILE A 440 -7.69 -35.20 15.43
CA ILE A 440 -8.18 -36.50 15.90
C ILE A 440 -7.45 -36.83 17.20
N LYS A 441 -8.18 -36.75 18.31
CA LYS A 441 -7.60 -37.01 19.66
C LYS A 441 -7.13 -38.45 19.80
N ASN A 442 -5.97 -38.62 20.42
CA ASN A 442 -5.33 -39.92 20.71
C ASN A 442 -4.90 -40.74 19.48
N LEU A 443 -4.81 -40.09 18.31
CA LEU A 443 -4.31 -40.73 17.10
C LEU A 443 -2.79 -40.61 17.02
N GLU A 444 -2.12 -41.74 16.87
CA GLU A 444 -0.72 -41.83 16.45
C GLU A 444 -0.71 -42.25 14.97
N LEU A 445 -0.17 -41.38 14.11
CA LEU A 445 -0.04 -41.59 12.66
C LEU A 445 1.42 -41.47 12.28
N GLU A 446 2.00 -42.50 11.69
CA GLU A 446 3.40 -42.52 11.29
C GLU A 446 3.56 -43.00 9.84
N ILE A 447 4.67 -42.66 9.21
CA ILE A 447 5.07 -43.21 7.90
C ILE A 447 6.15 -44.26 8.12
N GLU A 448 5.91 -45.48 7.61
CA GLU A 448 6.83 -46.61 7.77
C GLU A 448 8.20 -46.34 7.14
N ASN A 449 8.21 -45.86 5.92
CA ASN A 449 9.42 -45.52 5.18
C ASN A 449 9.27 -44.16 4.46
N MET A 450 9.86 -43.12 5.03
CA MET A 450 9.79 -41.75 4.50
C MET A 450 10.49 -41.66 3.13
N GLU A 451 11.58 -42.35 2.90
CA GLU A 451 12.31 -42.31 1.64
C GLU A 451 11.49 -42.91 0.47
N GLU A 452 10.79 -44.01 0.75
CA GLU A 452 9.89 -44.61 -0.23
C GLU A 452 8.68 -43.73 -0.52
N MET A 453 8.12 -43.11 0.50
CA MET A 453 7.03 -42.15 0.38
C MET A 453 7.45 -40.92 -0.47
N LYS A 454 8.64 -40.36 -0.24
CA LYS A 454 9.18 -39.27 -1.04
C LYS A 454 9.32 -39.67 -2.53
N ARG A 455 9.90 -40.85 -2.80
CA ARG A 455 10.04 -41.35 -4.18
C ARG A 455 8.69 -41.52 -4.88
N PHE A 456 7.70 -42.02 -4.16
CA PHE A 456 6.34 -42.14 -4.69
C PHE A 456 5.78 -40.78 -5.12
N PHE A 457 5.86 -39.78 -4.26
CA PHE A 457 5.37 -38.45 -4.59
C PHE A 457 6.18 -37.75 -5.70
N LEU A 458 7.50 -37.94 -5.76
CA LEU A 458 8.33 -37.46 -6.84
C LEU A 458 7.91 -38.09 -8.18
N LYS A 459 7.68 -39.40 -8.23
CA LYS A 459 7.20 -40.08 -9.42
C LYS A 459 5.86 -39.48 -9.89
N LYS A 460 4.90 -39.30 -8.98
CA LYS A 460 3.62 -38.66 -9.29
C LYS A 460 3.76 -37.18 -9.77
N LEU A 461 4.76 -36.47 -9.25
CA LEU A 461 5.08 -35.11 -9.67
C LEU A 461 5.57 -35.10 -11.13
N HIS A 462 6.49 -35.99 -11.50
CA HIS A 462 7.00 -36.14 -12.87
C HIS A 462 5.90 -36.54 -13.86
N ASP A 463 5.04 -37.50 -13.49
CA ASP A 463 3.93 -37.96 -14.32
C ASP A 463 2.94 -36.83 -14.69
N SER A 464 2.81 -35.83 -13.81
CA SER A 464 1.86 -34.72 -14.00
C SER A 464 2.28 -33.71 -15.08
N LYS A 465 3.54 -33.74 -15.57
CA LYS A 465 4.13 -32.74 -16.48
C LYS A 465 3.98 -31.28 -16.03
N LYS A 466 3.56 -31.05 -14.79
CA LYS A 466 3.42 -29.73 -14.17
C LYS A 466 4.35 -29.65 -12.97
N PHE A 467 5.14 -28.58 -12.90
CA PHE A 467 6.14 -28.43 -11.85
C PHE A 467 5.76 -27.27 -10.92
N GLY A 468 6.10 -27.42 -9.65
CA GLY A 468 5.94 -26.38 -8.63
C GLY A 468 5.45 -26.93 -7.29
N ALA A 469 5.85 -26.31 -6.18
CA ALA A 469 5.49 -26.74 -4.81
C ALA A 469 3.98 -26.72 -4.55
N ARG A 470 3.18 -25.99 -5.34
CA ARG A 470 1.71 -25.99 -5.24
C ARG A 470 1.14 -27.36 -5.59
N LEU A 471 1.71 -28.05 -6.58
CA LEU A 471 1.27 -29.38 -7.00
C LEU A 471 1.52 -30.43 -5.91
N VAL A 472 2.60 -30.31 -5.13
CA VAL A 472 2.88 -31.21 -3.99
C VAL A 472 1.71 -31.25 -3.00
N ASN A 473 1.09 -30.10 -2.71
CA ASN A 473 -0.08 -30.06 -1.83
C ASN A 473 -1.26 -30.86 -2.41
N THR A 474 -1.54 -30.68 -3.70
CA THR A 474 -2.63 -31.41 -4.38
C THR A 474 -2.36 -32.91 -4.40
N LEU A 475 -1.11 -33.33 -4.66
CA LEU A 475 -0.73 -34.75 -4.64
C LEU A 475 -0.88 -35.35 -3.24
N ILE A 476 -0.42 -34.66 -2.20
CA ILE A 476 -0.58 -35.11 -0.81
C ILE A 476 -2.06 -35.19 -0.43
N GLU A 477 -2.88 -34.20 -0.82
CA GLU A 477 -4.32 -34.25 -0.60
C GLU A 477 -4.95 -35.47 -1.29
N THR A 478 -4.62 -35.69 -2.56
CA THR A 478 -5.20 -36.77 -3.37
C THR A 478 -4.78 -38.15 -2.90
N TYR A 479 -3.49 -38.39 -2.69
CA TYR A 479 -2.94 -39.73 -2.46
C TYR A 479 -2.68 -40.06 -0.99
N PHE A 480 -2.66 -39.06 -0.09
CA PHE A 480 -2.43 -39.33 1.33
C PHE A 480 -3.66 -38.99 2.17
N ILE A 481 -4.19 -37.77 2.09
CA ILE A 481 -5.28 -37.31 2.96
C ILE A 481 -6.59 -38.03 2.61
N ASN A 482 -6.92 -38.17 1.33
CA ASN A 482 -8.15 -38.83 0.90
C ASN A 482 -8.12 -40.33 1.27
N GLU A 483 -7.00 -41.04 0.99
CA GLU A 483 -6.86 -42.44 1.33
C GLU A 483 -6.90 -42.68 2.85
N PHE A 484 -6.23 -41.80 3.63
CA PHE A 484 -6.35 -41.82 5.07
C PHE A 484 -7.79 -41.64 5.54
N SER A 485 -8.52 -40.73 4.94
CA SER A 485 -9.90 -40.41 5.30
C SER A 485 -10.83 -41.59 5.05
N ILE A 486 -10.65 -42.29 3.93
CA ILE A 486 -11.39 -43.52 3.59
C ILE A 486 -11.08 -44.59 4.61
N PHE A 487 -9.80 -44.91 4.79
CA PHE A 487 -9.36 -45.96 5.73
C PHE A 487 -9.87 -45.71 7.16
N PHE A 488 -9.70 -44.51 7.66
CA PHE A 488 -10.09 -44.15 9.03
C PHE A 488 -11.60 -44.24 9.25
N THR A 489 -12.40 -43.84 8.23
CA THR A 489 -13.86 -43.92 8.30
C THR A 489 -14.38 -45.37 8.24
N GLU A 490 -13.78 -46.22 7.39
CA GLU A 490 -14.15 -47.63 7.28
C GLU A 490 -13.86 -48.45 8.55
N LYS A 491 -12.88 -47.99 9.35
CA LYS A 491 -12.51 -48.59 10.65
C LYS A 491 -13.33 -48.02 11.84
N ASP A 492 -14.45 -47.31 11.57
CA ASP A 492 -15.32 -46.69 12.58
C ASP A 492 -14.60 -45.69 13.51
N ASN A 493 -13.48 -45.11 13.08
CA ASN A 493 -12.67 -44.15 13.84
C ASN A 493 -12.16 -44.70 15.21
N LYS A 494 -11.92 -46.00 15.33
CA LYS A 494 -11.57 -46.65 16.61
C LYS A 494 -10.06 -46.91 16.77
N GLU A 495 -9.32 -46.84 15.69
CA GLU A 495 -7.89 -47.18 15.70
C GLU A 495 -7.07 -45.93 16.15
N ASN A 496 -6.19 -46.17 17.12
CA ASN A 496 -5.35 -45.14 17.70
C ASN A 496 -3.93 -45.09 17.11
N GLU A 497 -3.45 -46.22 16.57
CA GLU A 497 -2.11 -46.32 15.96
C GLU A 497 -2.27 -46.73 14.50
N ILE A 498 -1.82 -45.86 13.60
CA ILE A 498 -1.95 -46.04 12.14
C ILE A 498 -0.59 -45.81 11.49
N ILE A 499 -0.20 -46.74 10.63
CA ILE A 499 1.03 -46.64 9.85
C ILE A 499 0.69 -46.51 8.37
N ALA A 500 1.21 -45.42 7.74
CA ALA A 500 1.13 -45.23 6.31
C ALA A 500 2.34 -45.88 5.60
N PHE A 501 2.09 -46.62 4.54
CA PHE A 501 3.13 -47.28 3.75
C PHE A 501 2.78 -47.26 2.25
N ILE A 502 3.73 -47.65 1.42
CA ILE A 502 3.52 -47.76 -0.03
C ILE A 502 3.33 -49.22 -0.41
N LYS A 503 2.26 -49.53 -1.15
CA LYS A 503 2.00 -50.84 -1.73
C LYS A 503 1.36 -50.67 -3.14
N ASP A 504 1.84 -51.42 -4.10
CA ASP A 504 1.32 -51.44 -5.49
C ASP A 504 1.15 -50.00 -6.08
N GLU A 505 2.15 -49.12 -5.85
CA GLU A 505 2.15 -47.71 -6.27
C GLU A 505 0.98 -46.87 -5.69
N LYS A 506 0.51 -47.21 -4.50
CA LYS A 506 -0.50 -46.48 -3.73
C LYS A 506 -0.05 -46.28 -2.29
N VAL A 507 -0.58 -45.23 -1.68
CA VAL A 507 -0.47 -45.07 -0.23
C VAL A 507 -1.56 -45.89 0.42
N GLU A 508 -1.18 -46.82 1.27
CA GLU A 508 -2.09 -47.64 2.08
C GLU A 508 -1.83 -47.40 3.57
N PHE A 509 -2.83 -47.76 4.39
CA PHE A 509 -2.78 -47.59 5.83
C PHE A 509 -3.08 -48.92 6.54
N ARG A 510 -2.40 -49.16 7.65
CA ARG A 510 -2.65 -50.29 8.54
C ARG A 510 -2.59 -49.89 10.00
N CYS A 511 -3.23 -50.64 10.84
CA CYS A 511 -3.19 -50.56 12.30
C CYS A 511 -2.06 -51.40 12.85
#